data_9155462bf658626fa2c10fd42ea3419c
#
_entry.id   9155462bf658626fa2c10fd42ea3419c
#
_cell.length_a   1.000
_cell.length_b   1.000
_cell.length_c   1.000
_cell.angle_alpha   90.00
_cell.angle_beta   90.00
_cell.angle_gamma   90.00
#
_symmetry.space_group_name_H-M   'P 1'
#
loop_
_entity.id
_entity.type
_entity.pdbx_description
1 polymer ?
#
loop_
_entity_poly.entity_id
_entity_poly.type
_entity_poly.pdbx_seq_one_letter_code
_entity_poly.pdbx_strand_id
1 'polypeptide(L)'
;MTLTGKRALVTGASRGIGAAIAKALAAEGADVAITYEKSAESAAEVVSAIKAKGRRAVAVQADSADVAAVQASVEKAVAELGGLDILVNNAGSFD
;
A
#
# COMPACT_ATOMS: atom_id res chain seq x y z
N MET A 1 16.59 -2.43 10.21
CA MET A 1 15.28 -1.96 9.77
C MET A 1 15.10 -0.52 10.18
N THR A 2 14.98 0.35 9.20
CA THR A 2 14.95 1.80 9.44
C THR A 2 13.54 2.37 9.55
N LEU A 3 12.52 1.58 9.18
CA LEU A 3 11.13 2.05 9.16
C LEU A 3 10.24 1.35 10.18
N THR A 4 10.83 0.71 11.18
CA THR A 4 10.07 0.00 12.21
C THR A 4 9.09 0.96 12.88
N GLY A 5 7.82 0.57 12.92
CA GLY A 5 6.76 1.39 13.51
C GLY A 5 6.19 2.44 12.58
N LYS A 6 6.73 2.61 11.38
CA LYS A 6 6.14 3.52 10.39
C LYS A 6 5.01 2.84 9.64
N ARG A 7 4.10 3.64 9.13
CA ARG A 7 2.93 3.16 8.41
C ARG A 7 2.88 3.86 7.06
N ALA A 8 2.75 3.09 6.01
CA ALA A 8 2.85 3.59 4.65
C ALA A 8 1.64 3.20 3.82
N LEU A 9 1.29 4.07 2.87
CA LEU A 9 0.30 3.76 1.84
C LEU A 9 0.97 3.94 0.49
N VAL A 10 0.89 2.92 -0.35
CA VAL A 10 1.42 2.97 -1.71
C VAL A 10 0.26 2.80 -2.68
N THR A 11 0.01 3.80 -3.50
CA THR A 11 -1.09 3.72 -4.48
C THR A 11 -0.64 2.96 -5.72
N GLY A 12 -1.56 2.19 -6.32
CA GLY A 12 -1.28 1.42 -7.52
C GLY A 12 -0.24 0.34 -7.30
N ALA A 13 -0.30 -0.37 -6.19
CA ALA A 13 0.77 -1.26 -5.75
C ALA A 13 0.46 -2.75 -5.93
N SER A 14 -0.50 -3.10 -6.77
CA SER A 14 -0.82 -4.51 -7.00
C SER A 14 0.24 -5.22 -7.84
N ARG A 15 1.05 -4.47 -8.58
CA ARG A 15 2.10 -5.05 -9.44
C ARG A 15 3.13 -3.97 -9.77
N GLY A 16 4.18 -4.40 -10.48
CA GLY A 16 5.20 -3.50 -11.02
C GLY A 16 5.98 -2.77 -9.95
N ILE A 17 6.28 -1.51 -10.22
CA ILE A 17 7.10 -0.68 -9.34
C ILE A 17 6.43 -0.48 -7.99
N GLY A 18 5.12 -0.24 -8.00
CA GLY A 18 4.39 -0.04 -6.75
C GLY A 18 4.45 -1.24 -5.82
N ALA A 19 4.31 -2.45 -6.38
CA ALA A 19 4.42 -3.68 -5.59
C ALA A 19 5.83 -3.82 -5.01
N ALA A 20 6.86 -3.51 -5.80
CA ALA A 20 8.24 -3.57 -5.35
C ALA A 20 8.50 -2.57 -4.22
N ILE A 21 7.97 -1.35 -4.34
CA ILE A 21 8.10 -0.33 -3.31
C ILE A 21 7.43 -0.79 -2.01
N ALA A 22 6.21 -1.33 -2.12
CA ALA A 22 5.47 -1.79 -0.94
C ALA A 22 6.23 -2.88 -0.20
N LYS A 23 6.79 -3.84 -0.94
CA LYS A 23 7.57 -4.93 -0.34
C LYS A 23 8.86 -4.41 0.28
N ALA A 24 9.52 -3.44 -0.37
CA ALA A 24 10.75 -2.86 0.15
C ALA A 24 10.50 -2.11 1.46
N LEU A 25 9.39 -1.35 1.54
CA LEU A 25 9.03 -0.66 2.77
C LEU A 25 8.76 -1.64 3.91
N ALA A 26 8.07 -2.74 3.60
CA ALA A 26 7.80 -3.78 4.60
C ALA A 26 9.09 -4.46 5.06
N ALA A 27 10.04 -4.66 4.15
CA ALA A 27 11.34 -5.24 4.49
C ALA A 27 12.11 -4.34 5.46
N GLU A 28 11.85 -3.03 5.43
CA GLU A 28 12.46 -2.08 6.36
C GLU A 28 11.67 -1.91 7.66
N GLY A 29 10.59 -2.65 7.82
CA GLY A 29 9.83 -2.68 9.07
C GLY A 29 8.53 -1.91 9.07
N ALA A 30 8.13 -1.33 7.94
CA ALA A 30 6.89 -0.56 7.87
C ALA A 30 5.67 -1.48 7.74
N ASP A 31 4.57 -1.06 8.31
CA ASP A 31 3.25 -1.60 7.99
C ASP A 31 2.78 -0.89 6.73
N VAL A 32 2.16 -1.63 5.82
CA VAL A 32 1.90 -1.09 4.48
C VAL A 32 0.46 -1.35 4.04
N ALA A 33 -0.21 -0.29 3.63
CA ALA A 33 -1.47 -0.38 2.89
C ALA A 33 -1.17 -0.13 1.41
N ILE A 34 -1.90 -0.80 0.54
CA ILE A 34 -1.77 -0.59 -0.90
C ILE A 34 -3.14 -0.30 -1.50
N THR A 35 -3.17 0.42 -2.62
CA THR A 35 -4.39 0.50 -3.41
C THR A 35 -4.23 -0.26 -4.71
N TYR A 36 -5.35 -0.72 -5.25
CA TYR A 36 -5.40 -1.39 -6.55
C TYR A 36 -6.71 -1.02 -7.23
N GLU A 37 -6.75 -1.11 -8.55
CA GLU A 37 -7.98 -0.81 -9.29
C GLU A 37 -8.77 -2.06 -9.63
N LYS A 38 -8.14 -3.04 -10.29
CA LYS A 38 -8.84 -4.19 -10.82
C LYS A 38 -8.26 -5.53 -10.40
N SER A 39 -6.97 -5.58 -10.10
CA SER A 39 -6.26 -6.84 -9.89
C SER A 39 -6.26 -7.23 -8.41
N ALA A 40 -7.41 -7.65 -7.92
CA ALA A 40 -7.55 -8.06 -6.52
C ALA A 40 -6.62 -9.21 -6.16
N GLU A 41 -6.43 -10.17 -7.09
CA GLU A 41 -5.53 -11.30 -6.84
C GLU A 41 -4.09 -10.86 -6.70
N SER A 42 -3.62 -9.97 -7.57
CA SER A 42 -2.27 -9.43 -7.50
C SER A 42 -2.08 -8.63 -6.21
N ALA A 43 -3.08 -7.85 -5.82
CA ALA A 43 -3.04 -7.11 -4.57
C ALA A 43 -2.95 -8.05 -3.38
N ALA A 44 -3.70 -9.15 -3.40
CA ALA A 44 -3.65 -10.15 -2.33
C ALA A 44 -2.27 -10.79 -2.21
N GLU A 45 -1.59 -11.01 -3.35
CA GLU A 45 -0.24 -11.54 -3.33
C GLU A 45 0.75 -10.58 -2.66
N VAL A 46 0.62 -9.29 -2.96
CA VAL A 46 1.47 -8.27 -2.33
C VAL A 46 1.21 -8.22 -0.83
N VAL A 47 -0.06 -8.24 -0.43
CA VAL A 47 -0.44 -8.25 0.99
C VAL A 47 0.14 -9.48 1.68
N SER A 48 0.05 -10.67 1.06
CA SER A 48 0.61 -11.89 1.63
C SER A 48 2.11 -11.79 1.80
N ALA A 49 2.81 -11.22 0.82
CA ALA A 49 4.26 -11.06 0.90
C ALA A 49 4.66 -10.13 2.05
N ILE A 50 3.88 -9.07 2.27
CA ILE A 50 4.15 -8.13 3.37
C ILE A 50 3.88 -8.81 4.71
N LYS A 51 2.78 -9.53 4.83
CA LYS A 51 2.45 -10.25 6.07
C LYS A 51 3.49 -11.32 6.39
N ALA A 52 4.05 -11.95 5.37
CA ALA A 52 5.11 -12.94 5.56
C ALA A 52 6.36 -12.35 6.20
N LYS A 53 6.54 -11.03 6.11
CA LYS A 53 7.63 -10.32 6.76
C LYS A 53 7.29 -9.89 8.19
N GLY A 54 6.12 -10.28 8.69
CA GLY A 54 5.69 -9.94 10.03
C GLY A 54 5.10 -8.54 10.15
N ARG A 55 4.72 -7.93 9.02
CA ARG A 55 4.16 -6.57 9.04
C ARG A 55 2.66 -6.61 8.78
N ARG A 56 1.96 -5.56 9.19
CA ARG A 56 0.55 -5.39 8.84
C ARG A 56 0.45 -5.01 7.38
N ALA A 57 -0.58 -5.52 6.72
CA ALA A 57 -0.84 -5.18 5.33
C ALA A 57 -2.33 -5.16 5.05
N VAL A 58 -2.76 -4.22 4.23
CA VAL A 58 -4.16 -4.14 3.80
C VAL A 58 -4.20 -3.67 2.36
N ALA A 59 -5.15 -4.18 1.59
CA ALA A 59 -5.39 -3.75 0.21
C ALA A 59 -6.73 -3.03 0.15
N VAL A 60 -6.75 -1.87 -0.51
CA VAL A 60 -7.96 -1.07 -0.67
C VAL A 60 -8.18 -0.85 -2.16
N GLN A 61 -9.38 -1.15 -2.63
CA GLN A 61 -9.71 -0.87 -4.02
C GLN A 61 -10.00 0.62 -4.18
N ALA A 62 -9.29 1.27 -5.09
CA ALA A 62 -9.47 2.69 -5.35
C ALA A 62 -8.94 3.02 -6.73
N ASP A 63 -9.75 3.74 -7.52
CA ASP A 63 -9.32 4.28 -8.80
C ASP A 63 -8.45 5.51 -8.52
N SER A 64 -7.21 5.47 -8.95
CA SER A 64 -6.25 6.54 -8.71
C SER A 64 -6.61 7.85 -9.40
N ALA A 65 -7.45 7.80 -10.42
CA ALA A 65 -7.93 8.99 -11.10
C ALA A 65 -9.11 9.66 -10.36
N ASP A 66 -9.67 8.99 -9.37
CA ASP A 66 -10.80 9.50 -8.60
C ASP A 66 -10.29 10.03 -7.26
N VAL A 67 -10.27 11.35 -7.13
CA VAL A 67 -9.75 12.02 -5.93
C VAL A 67 -10.49 11.55 -4.67
N ALA A 68 -11.81 11.41 -4.74
CA ALA A 68 -12.59 10.98 -3.59
C ALA A 68 -12.22 9.55 -3.18
N ALA A 69 -11.99 8.67 -4.16
CA ALA A 69 -11.56 7.29 -3.86
C ALA A 69 -10.18 7.27 -3.22
N VAL A 70 -9.25 8.11 -3.69
CA VAL A 70 -7.92 8.19 -3.10
C VAL A 70 -8.00 8.70 -1.66
N GLN A 71 -8.82 9.72 -1.42
CA GLN A 71 -9.00 10.23 -0.06
C GLN A 71 -9.60 9.17 0.86
N ALA A 72 -10.58 8.43 0.37
CA ALA A 72 -11.18 7.34 1.15
C ALA A 72 -10.15 6.25 1.46
N SER A 73 -9.25 5.97 0.51
CA SER A 73 -8.20 4.96 0.74
C SER A 73 -7.21 5.41 1.82
N VAL A 74 -6.89 6.70 1.86
CA VAL A 74 -6.04 7.25 2.93
C VAL A 74 -6.71 7.07 4.29
N GLU A 75 -8.00 7.43 4.37
CA GLU A 75 -8.75 7.27 5.62
C GLU A 75 -8.82 5.82 6.07
N LYS A 76 -9.01 4.91 5.12
CA LYS A 76 -9.06 3.49 5.44
C LYS A 76 -7.70 2.98 5.91
N ALA A 77 -6.63 3.43 5.25
CA ALA A 77 -5.28 3.05 5.67
C ALA A 77 -4.99 3.54 7.09
N VAL A 78 -5.37 4.77 7.40
CA VAL A 78 -5.21 5.32 8.76
C VAL A 78 -5.98 4.47 9.77
N ALA A 79 -7.21 4.10 9.46
CA ALA A 79 -8.04 3.32 10.37
C ALA A 79 -7.45 1.92 10.58
N GLU A 80 -6.97 1.28 9.51
CA GLU A 80 -6.48 -0.10 9.59
C GLU A 80 -5.09 -0.19 10.20
N LEU A 81 -4.23 0.79 9.95
CA LEU A 81 -2.85 0.76 10.42
C LEU A 81 -2.64 1.57 11.70
N GLY A 82 -3.61 2.37 12.10
CA GLY A 82 -3.49 3.21 13.27
C GLY A 82 -2.78 4.53 13.02
N GLY A 83 -2.61 4.90 11.78
CA GLY A 83 -1.95 6.16 11.39
C GLY A 83 -1.35 6.06 10.01
N LEU A 84 -0.71 7.13 9.56
CA LEU A 84 -0.04 7.16 8.27
C LEU A 84 1.14 8.11 8.34
N ASP A 85 2.33 7.60 8.05
CA ASP A 85 3.57 8.37 8.10
C ASP A 85 4.13 8.62 6.71
N ILE A 86 3.88 7.71 5.77
CA ILE A 86 4.49 7.74 4.43
C ILE A 86 3.40 7.51 3.41
N LEU A 87 3.33 8.39 2.42
CA LEU A 87 2.44 8.22 1.27
C LEU A 87 3.29 8.19 0.01
N VAL A 88 3.23 7.07 -0.70
CA VAL A 88 3.89 6.93 -1.99
C VAL A 88 2.82 6.96 -3.07
N ASN A 89 2.76 8.06 -3.79
CA ASN A 89 1.79 8.23 -4.86
C ASN A 89 2.38 7.69 -6.16
N ASN A 90 2.34 6.38 -6.31
CA ASN A 90 2.86 5.68 -7.48
C ASN A 90 1.84 5.63 -8.62
N ALA A 91 0.56 5.56 -8.26
CA ALA A 91 -0.49 5.50 -9.27
C ALA A 91 -0.54 6.81 -10.05
N GLY A 92 -0.84 6.71 -11.35
CA GLY A 92 -0.82 7.87 -12.23
C GLY A 92 0.48 8.02 -12.98
N SER A 93 1.50 7.25 -12.65
CA SER A 93 2.69 7.18 -13.48
C SER A 93 2.37 6.42 -14.76
N PHE A 94 3.16 6.64 -15.77
CA PHE A 94 2.95 5.95 -17.05
C PHE A 94 3.63 4.60 -17.01
N ASP A 95 2.85 3.58 -17.00
CA ASP A 95 3.36 2.22 -17.06
C ASP A 95 2.66 1.44 -18.11
#